data_ddceff358e3f479f8c60364871df554f
#
_entry.id   ddceff358e3f479f8c60364871df554f
#
_cell.length_a   1.000
_cell.length_b   1.000
_cell.length_c   1.000
_cell.angle_alpha   90.00
_cell.angle_beta   90.00
_cell.angle_gamma   90.00
#
_symmetry.space_group_name_H-M   'P 1'
#
loop_
_entity.id
_entity.type
_entity.pdbx_description
1 polymer ?
#
loop_
_entity_poly.entity_id
_entity_poly.type
_entity_poly.pdbx_seq_one_letter_code
_entity_poly.pdbx_strand_id
1 'polypeptide(L)'
;EPDQVYMIGDRKFDVEGARALGVESVGVTYGYGSKEELKEAKADYIVQSVEELEKFLLRGSEELVNSNPDNKKKNPMYQRIWTMVYSFLMFILVRNAVQYALLALLYQLAQSGASGGLVDLLILRDETGAYNGYSGDVSSIIAALGFIGGALAVWSTAKLLITKNKEDMHLSHLKKEGKAKYALLVATTIGAVIGFNLLFELLGVTNKSEAYTEVAAQQYSAHFIVGILVFGFISPIAEELLFRGVIYGYLRRFMDIKLAIALSALIFGVYHMNYVQGIYGFLIGCLMAYAYEYFGEFKMAVFVH
;
A
#
# COMPACT_ATOMS: atom_id res chain seq x y z
N GLU A 1 20.60 42.43 23.42
CA GLU A 1 20.27 42.58 21.99
C GLU A 1 19.38 41.38 21.59
N PRO A 2 18.26 41.61 20.92
CA PRO A 2 17.48 40.51 20.39
C PRO A 2 18.31 39.84 19.28
N ASP A 3 18.60 38.56 19.46
CA ASP A 3 19.45 37.78 18.52
C ASP A 3 18.81 37.63 17.13
N GLN A 4 17.51 37.95 16.99
CA GLN A 4 16.79 37.90 15.73
C GLN A 4 15.67 39.01 15.69
N VAL A 5 15.59 39.71 14.57
CA VAL A 5 14.54 40.71 14.31
C VAL A 5 13.77 40.27 13.05
N TYR A 6 12.46 40.20 13.19
CA TYR A 6 11.56 39.88 12.08
C TYR A 6 10.63 41.03 11.76
N MET A 7 10.38 41.28 10.48
CA MET A 7 9.26 42.10 10.04
C MET A 7 8.06 41.22 9.73
N ILE A 8 6.97 41.40 10.44
CA ILE A 8 5.73 40.65 10.28
C ILE A 8 4.75 41.55 9.51
N GLY A 9 4.20 41.06 8.40
CA GLY A 9 3.23 41.80 7.61
C GLY A 9 2.43 40.91 6.67
N ASP A 10 1.36 41.46 6.11
CA ASP A 10 0.41 40.72 5.28
C ASP A 10 0.47 41.12 3.79
N ARG A 11 1.34 42.08 3.44
CA ARG A 11 1.47 42.62 2.07
C ARG A 11 2.91 42.54 1.55
N LYS A 12 3.04 42.58 0.23
CA LYS A 12 4.36 42.60 -0.43
C LYS A 12 5.24 43.76 0.06
N PHE A 13 4.64 44.90 0.43
CA PHE A 13 5.38 46.05 0.90
C PHE A 13 6.11 45.81 2.23
N ASP A 14 5.55 44.95 3.11
CA ASP A 14 6.19 44.57 4.36
C ASP A 14 7.44 43.70 4.07
N VAL A 15 7.32 42.79 3.10
CA VAL A 15 8.43 41.96 2.64
C VAL A 15 9.54 42.78 1.98
N GLU A 16 9.15 43.74 1.13
CA GLU A 16 10.10 44.65 0.48
C GLU A 16 10.78 45.58 1.51
N GLY A 17 10.05 46.06 2.52
CA GLY A 17 10.57 46.83 3.64
C GLY A 17 11.56 46.04 4.50
N ALA A 18 11.25 44.80 4.84
CA ALA A 18 12.15 43.90 5.55
C ALA A 18 13.47 43.72 4.80
N ARG A 19 13.37 43.47 3.48
CA ARG A 19 14.56 43.31 2.62
C ARG A 19 15.40 44.59 2.57
N ALA A 20 14.77 45.76 2.49
CA ALA A 20 15.49 47.05 2.47
C ALA A 20 16.25 47.31 3.78
N LEU A 21 15.76 46.78 4.90
CA LEU A 21 16.37 46.90 6.21
C LEU A 21 17.34 45.76 6.53
N GLY A 22 17.44 44.72 5.69
CA GLY A 22 18.28 43.54 5.91
C GLY A 22 17.80 42.65 7.03
N VAL A 23 16.49 42.67 7.33
CA VAL A 23 15.85 41.78 8.33
C VAL A 23 14.97 40.77 7.66
N GLU A 24 14.76 39.63 8.33
CA GLU A 24 13.90 38.55 7.80
C GLU A 24 12.41 38.96 7.86
N SER A 25 11.64 38.50 6.87
CA SER A 25 10.22 38.80 6.69
C SER A 25 9.35 37.57 7.03
N VAL A 26 8.27 37.80 7.80
CA VAL A 26 7.23 36.81 8.08
C VAL A 26 5.91 37.28 7.48
N GLY A 27 5.53 36.70 6.38
CA GLY A 27 4.25 36.99 5.72
C GLY A 27 3.09 36.25 6.45
N VAL A 28 2.03 36.98 6.79
CA VAL A 28 0.83 36.41 7.40
C VAL A 28 -0.33 36.39 6.39
N THR A 29 -1.02 35.25 6.22
CA THR A 29 -2.07 35.10 5.19
C THR A 29 -3.48 35.34 5.72
N TYR A 30 -3.62 35.66 6.99
CA TYR A 30 -4.90 36.04 7.61
C TYR A 30 -5.19 37.53 7.60
N GLY A 31 -4.36 38.32 6.92
CA GLY A 31 -4.57 39.73 6.63
C GLY A 31 -5.21 39.99 5.27
N TYR A 32 -4.88 41.13 4.66
CA TYR A 32 -5.45 41.56 3.36
C TYR A 32 -4.69 41.02 2.15
N GLY A 33 -3.43 40.61 2.30
CA GLY A 33 -2.61 40.09 1.21
C GLY A 33 -2.88 38.62 0.94
N SER A 34 -2.66 38.22 -0.30
CA SER A 34 -2.77 36.80 -0.67
C SER A 34 -1.46 36.03 -0.42
N LYS A 35 -1.55 34.74 -0.26
CA LYS A 35 -0.38 33.86 -0.15
C LYS A 35 0.52 33.97 -1.38
N GLU A 36 -0.09 34.12 -2.55
CA GLU A 36 0.60 34.31 -3.84
C GLU A 36 1.39 35.60 -3.86
N GLU A 37 0.80 36.73 -3.42
CA GLU A 37 1.47 38.02 -3.30
C GLU A 37 2.73 37.94 -2.41
N LEU A 38 2.62 37.27 -1.25
CA LEU A 38 3.73 37.10 -0.32
C LEU A 38 4.83 36.21 -0.89
N LYS A 39 4.45 35.15 -1.64
CA LYS A 39 5.40 34.29 -2.34
C LYS A 39 6.14 35.02 -3.47
N GLU A 40 5.43 35.79 -4.30
CA GLU A 40 6.01 36.56 -5.38
C GLU A 40 6.96 37.63 -4.83
N ALA A 41 6.61 38.25 -3.70
CA ALA A 41 7.47 39.15 -2.98
C ALA A 41 8.69 38.46 -2.35
N LYS A 42 8.73 37.14 -2.30
CA LYS A 42 9.79 36.31 -1.69
C LYS A 42 9.91 36.54 -0.18
N ALA A 43 8.79 36.47 0.54
CA ALA A 43 8.80 36.46 2.00
C ALA A 43 9.65 35.25 2.49
N ASP A 44 10.49 35.49 3.51
CA ASP A 44 11.37 34.44 4.06
C ASP A 44 10.55 33.34 4.73
N TYR A 45 9.50 33.73 5.44
CA TYR A 45 8.56 32.80 6.10
C TYR A 45 7.13 33.21 5.75
N ILE A 46 6.20 32.23 5.68
CA ILE A 46 4.76 32.49 5.48
C ILE A 46 4.00 31.64 6.48
N VAL A 47 3.17 32.28 7.32
CA VAL A 47 2.31 31.63 8.33
C VAL A 47 0.83 31.89 8.01
N GLN A 48 -0.02 30.89 8.32
CA GLN A 48 -1.42 30.89 7.89
C GLN A 48 -2.39 31.18 9.04
N SER A 49 -1.92 31.14 10.28
CA SER A 49 -2.74 31.46 11.46
C SER A 49 -1.94 32.15 12.54
N VAL A 50 -2.65 32.73 13.51
CA VAL A 50 -2.03 33.36 14.69
C VAL A 50 -1.30 32.33 15.53
N GLU A 51 -1.83 31.11 15.64
CA GLU A 51 -1.19 30.01 16.37
C GLU A 51 0.12 29.55 15.70
N GLU A 52 0.21 29.60 14.39
CA GLU A 52 1.46 29.34 13.65
C GLU A 52 2.48 30.46 13.91
N LEU A 53 2.04 31.71 13.92
CA LEU A 53 2.91 32.84 14.23
C LEU A 53 3.42 32.77 15.68
N GLU A 54 2.56 32.43 16.64
CA GLU A 54 2.96 32.24 18.02
C GLU A 54 4.03 31.14 18.18
N LYS A 55 3.82 30.01 17.53
CA LYS A 55 4.81 28.91 17.52
C LYS A 55 6.14 29.34 16.91
N PHE A 56 6.09 30.11 15.83
CA PHE A 56 7.29 30.65 15.18
C PHE A 56 8.08 31.55 16.12
N LEU A 57 7.39 32.48 16.79
CA LEU A 57 8.03 33.43 17.67
C LEU A 57 8.57 32.79 18.97
N LEU A 58 7.91 31.74 19.48
CA LEU A 58 8.30 31.08 20.73
C LEU A 58 9.37 30.00 20.56
N ARG A 59 9.42 29.34 19.39
CA ARG A 59 10.29 28.17 19.16
C ARG A 59 11.38 28.38 18.12
N GLY A 60 11.39 29.51 17.45
CA GLY A 60 12.37 29.86 16.41
C GLY A 60 12.04 29.30 15.02
N SER A 61 12.84 29.78 14.04
CA SER A 61 12.65 29.49 12.61
C SER A 61 12.80 28.01 12.22
N GLU A 62 13.53 27.21 12.98
CA GLU A 62 13.82 25.81 12.61
C GLU A 62 12.57 24.91 12.57
N GLU A 63 11.58 25.20 13.42
CA GLU A 63 10.37 24.37 13.47
C GLU A 63 9.38 24.69 12.33
N LEU A 64 9.38 25.95 11.83
CA LEU A 64 8.56 26.35 10.68
C LEU A 64 9.17 25.99 9.33
N VAL A 65 10.49 25.99 9.22
CA VAL A 65 11.17 25.44 8.04
C VAL A 65 10.78 23.95 7.87
N ASN A 66 10.58 23.24 8.97
CA ASN A 66 10.09 21.86 8.97
C ASN A 66 8.56 21.72 8.84
N SER A 67 7.78 22.76 9.21
CA SER A 67 6.30 22.74 9.18
C SER A 67 5.70 23.36 7.93
N ASN A 68 6.43 24.18 7.18
CA ASN A 68 5.95 24.77 5.92
C ASN A 68 5.71 23.62 4.91
N PRO A 69 4.44 23.38 4.47
CA PRO A 69 4.14 22.32 3.52
C PRO A 69 4.88 22.47 2.19
N ASP A 70 5.29 23.71 1.83
CA ASP A 70 6.08 23.97 0.62
C ASP A 70 7.59 23.72 0.85
N ASN A 71 8.04 23.73 2.10
CA ASN A 71 9.44 23.49 2.50
C ASN A 71 9.70 22.11 3.14
N LYS A 72 8.65 21.29 3.36
CA LYS A 72 8.88 19.85 3.47
C LYS A 72 9.67 19.49 2.23
N LYS A 73 10.98 19.17 2.39
CA LYS A 73 11.80 18.59 1.33
C LYS A 73 10.91 17.53 0.70
N LYS A 74 10.30 17.88 -0.46
CA LYS A 74 9.54 16.93 -1.25
C LYS A 74 10.58 15.88 -1.53
N ASN A 75 10.47 14.72 -0.87
CA ASN A 75 11.36 13.62 -1.19
C ASN A 75 11.40 13.54 -2.70
N PRO A 76 12.54 13.75 -3.34
CA PRO A 76 12.60 13.86 -4.79
C PRO A 76 11.92 12.62 -5.37
N MET A 77 11.29 12.75 -6.51
CA MET A 77 10.46 11.70 -7.13
C MET A 77 11.18 10.35 -7.15
N TYR A 78 12.51 10.35 -7.40
CA TYR A 78 13.31 9.12 -7.38
C TYR A 78 13.30 8.41 -6.00
N GLN A 79 13.33 9.16 -4.88
CA GLN A 79 13.30 8.54 -3.53
C GLN A 79 11.96 7.89 -3.25
N ARG A 80 10.86 8.45 -3.75
CA ARG A 80 9.51 7.88 -3.60
C ARG A 80 9.36 6.62 -4.42
N ILE A 81 9.81 6.66 -5.67
CA ILE A 81 9.85 5.50 -6.55
C ILE A 81 10.73 4.42 -5.93
N TRP A 82 11.93 4.81 -5.44
CA TRP A 82 12.85 3.87 -4.80
C TRP A 82 12.25 3.20 -3.56
N THR A 83 11.57 3.95 -2.69
CA THR A 83 10.91 3.38 -1.50
C THR A 83 9.81 2.39 -1.89
N MET A 84 9.05 2.69 -2.94
CA MET A 84 8.03 1.77 -3.47
C MET A 84 8.67 0.49 -4.03
N VAL A 85 9.70 0.62 -4.87
CA VAL A 85 10.44 -0.52 -5.45
C VAL A 85 11.12 -1.34 -4.34
N TYR A 86 11.77 -0.68 -3.39
CA TYR A 86 12.41 -1.34 -2.25
C TYR A 86 11.40 -2.15 -1.42
N SER A 87 10.24 -1.56 -1.10
CA SER A 87 9.21 -2.26 -0.35
C SER A 87 8.67 -3.48 -1.10
N PHE A 88 8.48 -3.35 -2.42
CA PHE A 88 8.07 -4.46 -3.28
C PHE A 88 9.11 -5.59 -3.28
N LEU A 89 10.39 -5.24 -3.48
CA LEU A 89 11.48 -6.22 -3.47
C LEU A 89 11.63 -6.88 -2.10
N MET A 90 11.53 -6.12 -1.01
CA MET A 90 11.61 -6.66 0.35
C MET A 90 10.46 -7.61 0.68
N PHE A 91 9.24 -7.28 0.24
CA PHE A 91 8.10 -8.19 0.39
C PHE A 91 8.36 -9.53 -0.29
N ILE A 92 8.78 -9.51 -1.56
CA ILE A 92 9.06 -10.73 -2.33
C ILE A 92 10.22 -11.50 -1.72
N LEU A 93 11.31 -10.82 -1.37
CA LEU A 93 12.52 -11.43 -0.84
C LEU A 93 12.22 -12.14 0.49
N VAL A 94 11.59 -11.46 1.43
CA VAL A 94 11.28 -12.04 2.75
C VAL A 94 10.25 -13.15 2.62
N ARG A 95 9.19 -12.96 1.82
CA ARG A 95 8.21 -14.01 1.52
C ARG A 95 8.87 -15.28 1.02
N ASN A 96 9.70 -15.17 -0.01
CA ASN A 96 10.36 -16.32 -0.61
C ASN A 96 11.42 -16.92 0.33
N ALA A 97 12.18 -16.10 1.04
CA ALA A 97 13.17 -16.57 2.01
C ALA A 97 12.52 -17.43 3.10
N VAL A 98 11.39 -17.00 3.65
CA VAL A 98 10.62 -17.79 4.64
C VAL A 98 10.16 -19.11 4.03
N GLN A 99 9.56 -19.08 2.83
CA GLN A 99 9.08 -20.27 2.16
C GLN A 99 10.21 -21.27 1.89
N TYR A 100 11.31 -20.83 1.30
CA TYR A 100 12.45 -21.70 0.99
C TYR A 100 13.14 -22.23 2.24
N ALA A 101 13.24 -21.44 3.31
CA ALA A 101 13.80 -21.89 4.58
C ALA A 101 12.94 -23.03 5.20
N LEU A 102 11.62 -22.88 5.16
CA LEU A 102 10.69 -23.90 5.65
C LEU A 102 10.73 -25.18 4.78
N LEU A 103 10.77 -25.02 3.45
CA LEU A 103 10.90 -26.16 2.53
C LEU A 103 12.23 -26.90 2.74
N ALA A 104 13.35 -26.17 2.92
CA ALA A 104 14.64 -26.78 3.21
C ALA A 104 14.64 -27.53 4.54
N LEU A 105 13.99 -26.98 5.57
CA LEU A 105 13.83 -27.64 6.86
C LEU A 105 13.01 -28.95 6.73
N LEU A 106 11.89 -28.91 6.01
CA LEU A 106 11.08 -30.10 5.75
C LEU A 106 11.86 -31.17 4.97
N TYR A 107 12.62 -30.74 3.97
CA TYR A 107 13.45 -31.66 3.19
C TYR A 107 14.54 -32.30 4.06
N GLN A 108 15.24 -31.55 4.92
CA GLN A 108 16.20 -32.10 5.87
C GLN A 108 15.55 -33.08 6.85
N LEU A 109 14.35 -32.73 7.35
CA LEU A 109 13.58 -33.60 8.22
C LEU A 109 13.22 -34.94 7.53
N ALA A 110 12.83 -34.85 6.25
CA ALA A 110 12.55 -36.04 5.43
C ALA A 110 13.77 -36.95 5.26
N GLN A 111 14.94 -36.36 5.02
CA GLN A 111 16.21 -37.10 4.84
C GLN A 111 16.77 -37.70 6.14
N SER A 112 16.42 -37.13 7.30
CA SER A 112 16.90 -37.60 8.59
C SER A 112 16.35 -39.00 8.99
N GLY A 113 15.39 -39.52 8.23
CA GLY A 113 14.71 -40.78 8.56
C GLY A 113 13.75 -40.68 9.75
N ALA A 114 13.54 -39.45 10.27
CA ALA A 114 12.56 -39.26 11.34
C ALA A 114 11.17 -39.73 10.89
N SER A 115 10.45 -40.39 11.78
CA SER A 115 9.11 -40.91 11.53
C SER A 115 8.25 -40.81 12.80
N GLY A 116 6.94 -40.84 12.61
CA GLY A 116 5.93 -40.80 13.67
C GLY A 116 5.42 -39.44 14.03
N GLY A 117 4.20 -39.37 14.50
CA GLY A 117 3.53 -38.16 15.00
C GLY A 117 3.45 -37.03 14.00
N LEU A 118 4.00 -35.86 14.37
CA LEU A 118 3.95 -34.63 13.55
C LEU A 118 4.70 -34.78 12.21
N VAL A 119 5.77 -35.59 12.16
CA VAL A 119 6.59 -35.77 10.95
C VAL A 119 5.77 -36.42 9.84
N ASP A 120 5.02 -37.45 10.16
CA ASP A 120 4.18 -38.17 9.19
C ASP A 120 3.00 -37.34 8.71
N LEU A 121 2.61 -36.30 9.48
CA LEU A 121 1.61 -35.30 9.08
C LEU A 121 2.19 -34.28 8.10
N LEU A 122 3.47 -33.93 8.23
CA LEU A 122 4.13 -32.89 7.44
C LEU A 122 4.70 -33.42 6.13
N ILE A 123 5.13 -34.69 6.10
CA ILE A 123 5.89 -35.30 5.00
C ILE A 123 5.14 -36.47 4.43
N LEU A 124 4.95 -36.45 3.10
CA LEU A 124 4.42 -37.61 2.38
C LEU A 124 5.58 -38.56 2.03
N ARG A 125 5.34 -39.88 2.21
CA ARG A 125 6.27 -40.92 1.82
C ARG A 125 5.59 -41.89 0.85
N ASP A 126 6.36 -42.44 -0.06
CA ASP A 126 5.89 -43.50 -0.95
C ASP A 126 5.85 -44.86 -0.25
N GLU A 127 5.46 -45.91 -0.97
CA GLU A 127 5.38 -47.29 -0.46
C GLU A 127 6.73 -47.86 0.01
N THR A 128 7.84 -47.28 -0.45
CA THR A 128 9.21 -47.64 -0.06
C THR A 128 9.70 -46.89 1.18
N GLY A 129 8.90 -45.91 1.68
CA GLY A 129 9.25 -45.01 2.77
C GLY A 129 10.10 -43.82 2.34
N ALA A 130 10.34 -43.65 1.03
CA ALA A 130 11.08 -42.51 0.51
C ALA A 130 10.21 -41.23 0.50
N TYR A 131 10.86 -40.10 0.61
CA TYR A 131 10.19 -38.80 0.55
C TYR A 131 9.46 -38.61 -0.80
N ASN A 132 8.18 -38.30 -0.74
CA ASN A 132 7.30 -38.09 -1.89
C ASN A 132 6.60 -36.70 -1.86
N GLY A 133 7.14 -35.74 -1.12
CA GLY A 133 6.57 -34.41 -1.05
C GLY A 133 5.86 -34.10 0.29
N TYR A 134 4.96 -33.16 0.23
CA TYR A 134 4.12 -32.70 1.35
C TYR A 134 2.70 -32.45 0.89
N SER A 135 1.74 -32.46 1.83
CA SER A 135 0.33 -32.28 1.51
C SER A 135 0.01 -30.86 1.05
N GLY A 136 -1.13 -30.68 0.39
CA GLY A 136 -1.63 -29.36 0.01
C GLY A 136 -1.81 -28.40 1.19
N ASP A 137 -2.19 -28.93 2.37
CA ASP A 137 -2.29 -28.13 3.59
C ASP A 137 -0.93 -27.58 4.04
N VAL A 138 0.09 -28.43 4.06
CA VAL A 138 1.45 -28.02 4.42
C VAL A 138 1.98 -26.97 3.44
N SER A 139 1.78 -27.19 2.14
CA SER A 139 2.11 -26.22 1.10
C SER A 139 1.44 -24.87 1.33
N SER A 140 0.14 -24.90 1.63
CA SER A 140 -0.64 -23.68 1.88
C SER A 140 -0.22 -22.97 3.17
N ILE A 141 0.10 -23.71 4.23
CA ILE A 141 0.62 -23.13 5.49
C ILE A 141 1.98 -22.47 5.26
N ILE A 142 2.87 -23.10 4.50
CA ILE A 142 4.17 -22.51 4.14
C ILE A 142 3.96 -21.23 3.33
N ALA A 143 3.03 -21.22 2.38
CA ALA A 143 2.68 -20.03 1.64
C ALA A 143 2.16 -18.92 2.56
N ALA A 144 1.28 -19.25 3.52
CA ALA A 144 0.76 -18.31 4.51
C ALA A 144 1.87 -17.68 5.36
N LEU A 145 2.80 -18.49 5.88
CA LEU A 145 3.94 -17.99 6.65
C LEU A 145 4.84 -17.07 5.82
N GLY A 146 5.04 -17.40 4.55
CA GLY A 146 5.72 -16.53 3.61
C GLY A 146 4.99 -15.18 3.42
N PHE A 147 3.68 -15.19 3.21
CA PHE A 147 2.87 -13.97 3.10
C PHE A 147 2.92 -13.13 4.37
N ILE A 148 2.84 -13.74 5.54
CA ILE A 148 2.99 -13.05 6.83
C ILE A 148 4.38 -12.39 6.93
N GLY A 149 5.44 -13.11 6.59
CA GLY A 149 6.80 -12.57 6.56
C GLY A 149 6.92 -11.36 5.64
N GLY A 150 6.41 -11.45 4.41
CA GLY A 150 6.38 -10.35 3.45
C GLY A 150 5.58 -9.15 3.95
N ALA A 151 4.41 -9.39 4.55
CA ALA A 151 3.56 -8.36 5.14
C ALA A 151 4.27 -7.63 6.29
N LEU A 152 4.95 -8.35 7.18
CA LEU A 152 5.73 -7.77 8.27
C LEU A 152 6.88 -6.88 7.76
N ALA A 153 7.55 -7.29 6.66
CA ALA A 153 8.62 -6.51 6.05
C ALA A 153 8.16 -5.13 5.54
N VAL A 154 6.90 -5.00 5.12
CA VAL A 154 6.35 -3.73 4.60
C VAL A 154 5.41 -3.02 5.57
N TRP A 155 5.10 -3.63 6.71
CA TRP A 155 4.09 -3.17 7.67
C TRP A 155 4.26 -1.71 8.09
N SER A 156 5.47 -1.30 8.48
CA SER A 156 5.73 0.06 8.95
C SER A 156 5.46 1.10 7.87
N THR A 157 5.91 0.84 6.64
CA THR A 157 5.70 1.71 5.47
C THR A 157 4.22 1.76 5.10
N ALA A 158 3.55 0.62 5.04
CA ALA A 158 2.12 0.52 4.73
C ALA A 158 1.29 1.26 5.78
N LYS A 159 1.52 1.02 7.08
CA LYS A 159 0.81 1.69 8.18
C LYS A 159 0.96 3.21 8.10
N LEU A 160 2.19 3.70 7.88
CA LEU A 160 2.44 5.14 7.73
C LEU A 160 1.65 5.75 6.57
N LEU A 161 1.66 5.10 5.40
CA LEU A 161 0.97 5.60 4.21
C LEU A 161 -0.55 5.51 4.34
N ILE A 162 -1.07 4.40 4.88
CA ILE A 162 -2.50 4.25 5.13
C ILE A 162 -3.00 5.36 6.06
N THR A 163 -2.27 5.65 7.15
CA THR A 163 -2.64 6.71 8.10
C THR A 163 -2.61 8.08 7.42
N LYS A 164 -1.52 8.41 6.71
CA LYS A 164 -1.39 9.70 6.03
C LYS A 164 -2.40 9.89 4.90
N ASN A 165 -2.66 8.84 4.12
CA ASN A 165 -3.61 8.92 3.02
C ASN A 165 -5.05 9.05 3.50
N LYS A 166 -5.39 8.49 4.67
CA LYS A 166 -6.73 8.64 5.25
C LYS A 166 -7.08 10.09 5.53
N GLU A 167 -6.10 10.91 5.94
CA GLU A 167 -6.26 12.35 6.16
C GLU A 167 -6.47 13.11 4.84
N ASP A 168 -5.85 12.64 3.74
CA ASP A 168 -5.87 13.28 2.42
C ASP A 168 -6.99 12.77 1.50
N MET A 169 -7.73 11.73 1.88
CA MET A 169 -8.81 11.16 1.07
C MET A 169 -10.08 12.00 1.14
N HIS A 170 -10.27 12.88 0.15
CA HIS A 170 -11.40 13.80 0.08
C HIS A 170 -12.78 13.14 0.10
N LEU A 171 -12.89 11.91 -0.37
CA LEU A 171 -14.18 11.19 -0.41
C LEU A 171 -14.63 10.70 0.96
N SER A 172 -13.72 10.53 1.92
CA SER A 172 -14.04 10.14 3.31
C SER A 172 -14.76 11.26 4.09
N HIS A 173 -14.72 12.50 3.63
CA HIS A 173 -15.42 13.64 4.22
C HIS A 173 -16.88 13.78 3.75
N LEU A 174 -17.26 13.04 2.73
CA LEU A 174 -18.66 12.98 2.31
C LEU A 174 -19.41 12.08 3.29
N LYS A 175 -20.22 12.70 4.17
CA LYS A 175 -21.28 12.17 5.06
C LYS A 175 -21.30 10.65 5.23
N LYS A 176 -21.50 10.17 6.47
CA LYS A 176 -21.76 8.75 6.82
C LYS A 176 -22.44 8.03 5.65
N GLU A 177 -21.66 7.19 4.97
CA GLU A 177 -22.13 6.42 3.83
C GLU A 177 -23.30 5.54 4.28
N GLY A 178 -24.43 5.67 3.62
CA GLY A 178 -25.60 4.84 3.92
C GLY A 178 -25.30 3.37 3.65
N LYS A 179 -25.93 2.46 4.40
CA LYS A 179 -25.77 0.99 4.23
C LYS A 179 -25.92 0.50 2.78
N ALA A 180 -26.70 1.24 1.97
CA ALA A 180 -26.92 0.94 0.56
C ALA A 180 -25.61 0.95 -0.28
N LYS A 181 -24.63 1.81 0.02
CA LYS A 181 -23.38 1.87 -0.74
C LYS A 181 -22.48 0.66 -0.46
N TYR A 182 -22.47 0.16 0.78
CA TYR A 182 -21.79 -1.09 1.10
C TYR A 182 -22.45 -2.29 0.41
N ALA A 183 -23.78 -2.35 0.40
CA ALA A 183 -24.52 -3.37 -0.33
C ALA A 183 -24.25 -3.32 -1.84
N LEU A 184 -24.17 -2.11 -2.41
CA LEU A 184 -23.80 -1.94 -3.81
C LEU A 184 -22.36 -2.40 -4.10
N LEU A 185 -21.40 -2.10 -3.22
CA LEU A 185 -20.03 -2.59 -3.37
C LEU A 185 -19.98 -4.11 -3.36
N VAL A 186 -20.68 -4.76 -2.41
CA VAL A 186 -20.79 -6.24 -2.35
C VAL A 186 -21.37 -6.78 -3.65
N ALA A 187 -22.51 -6.24 -4.10
CA ALA A 187 -23.15 -6.69 -5.33
C ALA A 187 -22.26 -6.50 -6.56
N THR A 188 -21.55 -5.35 -6.65
CA THR A 188 -20.60 -5.07 -7.74
C THR A 188 -19.43 -6.05 -7.70
N THR A 189 -18.87 -6.32 -6.52
CA THR A 189 -17.76 -7.26 -6.35
C THR A 189 -18.18 -8.67 -6.78
N ILE A 190 -19.30 -9.18 -6.25
CA ILE A 190 -19.81 -10.51 -6.62
C ILE A 190 -20.11 -10.57 -8.13
N GLY A 191 -20.78 -9.55 -8.67
CA GLY A 191 -21.09 -9.48 -10.10
C GLY A 191 -19.85 -9.45 -10.98
N ALA A 192 -18.81 -8.71 -10.59
CA ALA A 192 -17.51 -8.66 -11.29
C ALA A 192 -16.81 -10.02 -11.24
N VAL A 193 -16.69 -10.63 -10.06
CA VAL A 193 -16.07 -11.94 -9.88
C VAL A 193 -16.75 -13.01 -10.74
N ILE A 194 -18.08 -13.14 -10.64
CA ILE A 194 -18.82 -14.12 -11.42
C ILE A 194 -18.73 -13.80 -12.92
N GLY A 195 -18.93 -12.53 -13.30
CA GLY A 195 -18.91 -12.10 -14.69
C GLY A 195 -17.56 -12.34 -15.37
N PHE A 196 -16.45 -12.02 -14.70
CA PHE A 196 -15.11 -12.27 -15.27
C PHE A 196 -14.78 -13.76 -15.35
N ASN A 197 -15.14 -14.57 -14.33
CA ASN A 197 -14.95 -16.01 -14.39
C ASN A 197 -15.72 -16.63 -15.58
N LEU A 198 -17.00 -16.30 -15.73
CA LEU A 198 -17.81 -16.77 -16.85
C LEU A 198 -17.26 -16.31 -18.21
N LEU A 199 -16.83 -15.05 -18.30
CA LEU A 199 -16.24 -14.50 -19.53
C LEU A 199 -14.94 -15.25 -19.90
N PHE A 200 -14.06 -15.51 -18.94
CA PHE A 200 -12.81 -16.21 -19.17
C PHE A 200 -13.03 -17.67 -19.56
N GLU A 201 -14.02 -18.32 -18.97
CA GLU A 201 -14.42 -19.67 -19.34
C GLU A 201 -14.98 -19.71 -20.78
N LEU A 202 -15.90 -18.81 -21.13
CA LEU A 202 -16.50 -18.69 -22.46
C LEU A 202 -15.44 -18.41 -23.54
N LEU A 203 -14.42 -17.61 -23.24
CA LEU A 203 -13.32 -17.31 -24.14
C LEU A 203 -12.27 -18.42 -24.18
N GLY A 204 -12.38 -19.45 -23.34
CA GLY A 204 -11.42 -20.54 -23.21
C GLY A 204 -10.03 -20.09 -22.76
N VAL A 205 -9.93 -18.94 -22.06
CA VAL A 205 -8.67 -18.34 -21.63
C VAL A 205 -8.01 -19.18 -20.55
N THR A 206 -8.80 -19.70 -19.63
CA THR A 206 -8.35 -20.51 -18.49
C THR A 206 -7.67 -21.80 -18.91
N ASN A 207 -8.23 -22.49 -19.90
CA ASN A 207 -7.75 -23.80 -20.39
C ASN A 207 -6.45 -23.70 -21.23
N LYS A 208 -6.05 -22.49 -21.63
CA LYS A 208 -4.85 -22.23 -22.44
C LYS A 208 -3.62 -21.86 -21.62
N SER A 209 -3.74 -21.77 -20.29
CA SER A 209 -2.63 -21.35 -19.41
C SER A 209 -2.22 -22.49 -18.50
N GLU A 210 -1.13 -23.17 -18.82
CA GLU A 210 -0.53 -24.20 -17.96
C GLU A 210 -0.19 -23.61 -16.57
N ALA A 211 0.45 -22.44 -16.54
CA ALA A 211 0.81 -21.76 -15.28
C ALA A 211 -0.41 -21.45 -14.41
N TYR A 212 -1.56 -21.08 -14.99
CA TYR A 212 -2.79 -20.89 -14.25
C TYR A 212 -3.32 -22.22 -13.68
N THR A 213 -3.29 -23.28 -14.50
CA THR A 213 -3.75 -24.61 -14.10
C THR A 213 -2.93 -25.16 -12.94
N GLU A 214 -1.60 -24.98 -12.97
CA GLU A 214 -0.70 -25.39 -11.89
C GLU A 214 -1.01 -24.64 -10.57
N VAL A 215 -1.17 -23.31 -10.65
CA VAL A 215 -1.53 -22.49 -9.47
C VAL A 215 -2.89 -22.90 -8.91
N ALA A 216 -3.88 -23.11 -9.77
CA ALA A 216 -5.21 -23.56 -9.36
C ALA A 216 -5.14 -24.95 -8.71
N ALA A 217 -4.43 -25.91 -9.30
CA ALA A 217 -4.25 -27.24 -8.74
C ALA A 217 -3.60 -27.18 -7.35
N GLN A 218 -2.60 -26.33 -7.17
CA GLN A 218 -1.93 -26.15 -5.87
C GLN A 218 -2.88 -25.53 -4.84
N GLN A 219 -3.65 -24.52 -5.20
CA GLN A 219 -4.61 -23.84 -4.29
C GLN A 219 -5.74 -24.79 -3.86
N TYR A 220 -6.25 -25.62 -4.78
CA TYR A 220 -7.33 -26.57 -4.49
C TYR A 220 -6.84 -27.89 -3.91
N SER A 221 -5.54 -28.12 -3.76
CA SER A 221 -5.00 -29.33 -3.13
C SER A 221 -5.14 -29.35 -1.60
N ALA A 222 -5.34 -28.17 -0.98
CA ALA A 222 -5.54 -28.05 0.45
C ALA A 222 -6.99 -28.36 0.87
N HIS A 223 -7.15 -28.77 2.14
CA HIS A 223 -8.48 -28.87 2.72
C HIS A 223 -9.18 -27.52 2.71
N PHE A 224 -10.50 -27.54 2.52
CA PHE A 224 -11.33 -26.35 2.33
C PHE A 224 -11.11 -25.26 3.39
N ILE A 225 -11.02 -25.62 4.67
CA ILE A 225 -10.81 -24.65 5.77
C ILE A 225 -9.43 -24.00 5.66
N VAL A 226 -8.38 -24.78 5.39
CA VAL A 226 -7.01 -24.27 5.21
C VAL A 226 -6.96 -23.33 4.00
N GLY A 227 -7.57 -23.74 2.88
CA GLY A 227 -7.68 -22.93 1.68
C GLY A 227 -8.34 -21.56 1.94
N ILE A 228 -9.50 -21.55 2.64
CA ILE A 228 -10.17 -20.29 3.00
C ILE A 228 -9.29 -19.41 3.91
N LEU A 229 -8.65 -19.96 4.93
CA LEU A 229 -7.83 -19.17 5.83
C LEU A 229 -6.62 -18.57 5.12
N VAL A 230 -5.96 -19.32 4.26
CA VAL A 230 -4.77 -18.87 3.56
C VAL A 230 -5.10 -17.94 2.41
N PHE A 231 -5.95 -18.39 1.48
CA PHE A 231 -6.23 -17.65 0.23
C PHE A 231 -7.42 -16.69 0.34
N GLY A 232 -8.30 -16.86 1.32
CA GLY A 232 -9.41 -15.95 1.59
C GLY A 232 -9.07 -14.83 2.59
N PHE A 233 -8.04 -15.00 3.44
CA PHE A 233 -7.70 -13.99 4.46
C PHE A 233 -6.23 -13.62 4.48
N ILE A 234 -5.31 -14.57 4.68
CA ILE A 234 -3.90 -14.25 4.94
C ILE A 234 -3.23 -13.63 3.71
N SER A 235 -3.35 -14.28 2.55
CA SER A 235 -2.79 -13.79 1.29
C SER A 235 -3.41 -12.44 0.89
N PRO A 236 -4.74 -12.27 0.86
CA PRO A 236 -5.37 -10.98 0.56
C PRO A 236 -4.89 -9.83 1.46
N ILE A 237 -4.84 -10.03 2.77
CA ILE A 237 -4.38 -8.98 3.69
C ILE A 237 -2.93 -8.61 3.40
N ALA A 238 -2.05 -9.60 3.21
CA ALA A 238 -0.64 -9.37 2.93
C ALA A 238 -0.43 -8.64 1.60
N GLU A 239 -1.15 -9.05 0.56
CA GLU A 239 -1.08 -8.42 -0.76
C GLU A 239 -1.64 -7.00 -0.74
N GLU A 240 -2.78 -6.77 -0.08
CA GLU A 240 -3.32 -5.41 0.02
C GLU A 240 -2.40 -4.47 0.81
N LEU A 241 -1.69 -4.94 1.84
CA LEU A 241 -0.67 -4.13 2.53
C LEU A 241 0.42 -3.65 1.57
N LEU A 242 0.88 -4.52 0.66
CA LEU A 242 1.85 -4.14 -0.36
C LEU A 242 1.23 -3.25 -1.43
N PHE A 243 0.15 -3.71 -2.08
CA PHE A 243 -0.36 -3.05 -3.29
C PHE A 243 -1.16 -1.79 -2.98
N ARG A 244 -2.05 -1.78 -1.97
CA ARG A 244 -2.85 -0.61 -1.63
C ARG A 244 -2.24 0.20 -0.51
N GLY A 245 -1.64 -0.47 0.47
CA GLY A 245 -0.93 0.21 1.55
C GLY A 245 0.31 0.96 1.07
N VAL A 246 1.18 0.31 0.29
CA VAL A 246 2.45 0.89 -0.16
C VAL A 246 2.36 1.45 -1.58
N ILE A 247 2.14 0.59 -2.59
CA ILE A 247 2.27 0.98 -4.00
C ILE A 247 1.23 2.05 -4.36
N TYR A 248 -0.05 1.77 -4.22
CA TYR A 248 -1.11 2.75 -4.43
C TYR A 248 -0.95 3.96 -3.51
N GLY A 249 -0.64 3.71 -2.23
CA GLY A 249 -0.44 4.75 -1.23
C GLY A 249 0.64 5.77 -1.62
N TYR A 250 1.71 5.36 -2.30
CA TYR A 250 2.69 6.27 -2.89
C TYR A 250 2.20 6.90 -4.19
N LEU A 251 1.69 6.09 -5.14
CA LEU A 251 1.28 6.57 -6.46
C LEU A 251 0.27 7.72 -6.37
N ARG A 252 -0.77 7.58 -5.53
CA ARG A 252 -1.81 8.60 -5.38
C ARG A 252 -1.30 9.97 -4.86
N ARG A 253 -0.09 10.02 -4.30
CA ARG A 253 0.50 11.25 -3.73
C ARG A 253 1.22 12.13 -4.75
N PHE A 254 1.46 11.63 -5.95
CA PHE A 254 2.20 12.37 -6.97
C PHE A 254 1.63 12.25 -8.38
N MET A 255 0.53 11.54 -8.55
CA MET A 255 -0.18 11.45 -9.83
C MET A 255 -1.69 11.51 -9.65
N ASP A 256 -2.40 11.64 -10.75
CA ASP A 256 -3.86 11.59 -10.77
C ASP A 256 -4.37 10.26 -10.18
N ILE A 257 -5.48 10.33 -9.44
CA ILE A 257 -6.07 9.18 -8.74
C ILE A 257 -6.41 8.05 -9.70
N LYS A 258 -6.97 8.36 -10.90
CA LYS A 258 -7.35 7.34 -11.88
C LYS A 258 -6.12 6.62 -12.41
N LEU A 259 -5.05 7.37 -12.69
CA LEU A 259 -3.77 6.82 -13.12
C LEU A 259 -3.12 5.98 -12.02
N ALA A 260 -3.17 6.44 -10.77
CA ALA A 260 -2.67 5.68 -9.61
C ALA A 260 -3.41 4.36 -9.42
N ILE A 261 -4.75 4.36 -9.56
CA ILE A 261 -5.58 3.14 -9.55
C ILE A 261 -5.12 2.18 -10.65
N ALA A 262 -5.05 2.66 -11.90
CA ALA A 262 -4.70 1.82 -13.04
C ALA A 262 -3.29 1.24 -12.93
N LEU A 263 -2.29 2.05 -12.54
CA LEU A 263 -0.90 1.58 -12.40
C LEU A 263 -0.74 0.59 -11.24
N SER A 264 -1.36 0.85 -10.08
CA SER A 264 -1.28 -0.08 -8.96
C SER A 264 -1.96 -1.42 -9.28
N ALA A 265 -3.06 -1.38 -10.02
CA ALA A 265 -3.75 -2.57 -10.48
C ALA A 265 -2.95 -3.33 -11.55
N LEU A 266 -2.27 -2.60 -12.46
CA LEU A 266 -1.39 -3.21 -13.46
C LEU A 266 -0.21 -3.95 -12.80
N ILE A 267 0.44 -3.31 -11.82
CA ILE A 267 1.55 -3.94 -11.07
C ILE A 267 1.03 -5.18 -10.32
N PHE A 268 -0.17 -5.10 -9.74
CA PHE A 268 -0.82 -6.24 -9.09
C PHE A 268 -1.10 -7.38 -10.07
N GLY A 269 -1.63 -7.09 -11.26
CA GLY A 269 -1.85 -8.09 -12.29
C GLY A 269 -0.55 -8.77 -12.74
N VAL A 270 0.49 -7.97 -13.05
CA VAL A 270 1.80 -8.49 -13.49
C VAL A 270 2.48 -9.35 -12.40
N TYR A 271 2.29 -9.02 -11.13
CA TYR A 271 2.82 -9.78 -9.99
C TYR A 271 2.40 -11.27 -10.02
N HIS A 272 1.27 -11.62 -10.59
CA HIS A 272 0.79 -13.01 -10.65
C HIS A 272 1.52 -13.89 -11.68
N MET A 273 2.36 -13.28 -12.54
CA MET A 273 3.24 -13.97 -13.49
C MET A 273 2.54 -14.93 -14.47
N ASN A 274 1.22 -14.86 -14.60
CA ASN A 274 0.45 -15.53 -15.65
C ASN A 274 -0.65 -14.61 -16.16
N TYR A 275 -0.97 -14.74 -17.44
CA TYR A 275 -1.86 -13.79 -18.11
C TYR A 275 -3.32 -13.90 -17.67
N VAL A 276 -3.79 -15.07 -17.21
CA VAL A 276 -5.16 -15.26 -16.72
C VAL A 276 -5.37 -14.47 -15.43
N GLN A 277 -4.54 -14.76 -14.42
CA GLN A 277 -4.58 -14.01 -13.16
C GLN A 277 -4.15 -12.56 -13.36
N GLY A 278 -3.26 -12.28 -14.33
CA GLY A 278 -2.82 -10.94 -14.67
C GLY A 278 -3.95 -10.03 -15.10
N ILE A 279 -4.75 -10.46 -16.08
CA ILE A 279 -5.90 -9.69 -16.57
C ILE A 279 -6.98 -9.60 -15.48
N TYR A 280 -7.30 -10.72 -14.83
CA TYR A 280 -8.26 -10.76 -13.73
C TYR A 280 -7.84 -9.85 -12.58
N GLY A 281 -6.58 -9.97 -12.14
CA GLY A 281 -6.00 -9.17 -11.07
C GLY A 281 -5.95 -7.67 -11.42
N PHE A 282 -5.71 -7.32 -12.67
CA PHE A 282 -5.82 -5.91 -13.11
C PHE A 282 -7.25 -5.38 -12.94
N LEU A 283 -8.25 -6.10 -13.42
CA LEU A 283 -9.65 -5.66 -13.39
C LEU A 283 -10.18 -5.55 -11.95
N ILE A 284 -10.00 -6.60 -11.15
CA ILE A 284 -10.39 -6.58 -9.74
C ILE A 284 -9.50 -5.62 -8.95
N GLY A 285 -8.22 -5.51 -9.30
CA GLY A 285 -7.28 -4.56 -8.73
C GLY A 285 -7.72 -3.10 -8.87
N CYS A 286 -8.31 -2.73 -10.00
CA CYS A 286 -8.92 -1.41 -10.17
C CYS A 286 -10.10 -1.21 -9.21
N LEU A 287 -10.95 -2.23 -9.04
CA LEU A 287 -12.09 -2.17 -8.12
C LEU A 287 -11.64 -2.04 -6.66
N MET A 288 -10.61 -2.80 -6.25
CA MET A 288 -10.04 -2.73 -4.90
C MET A 288 -9.47 -1.34 -4.58
N ALA A 289 -8.66 -0.79 -5.50
CA ALA A 289 -8.08 0.54 -5.32
C ALA A 289 -9.16 1.63 -5.34
N TYR A 290 -10.17 1.51 -6.19
CA TYR A 290 -11.32 2.41 -6.22
C TYR A 290 -12.14 2.35 -4.93
N ALA A 291 -12.42 1.15 -4.41
CA ALA A 291 -13.12 0.98 -3.14
C ALA A 291 -12.35 1.62 -1.97
N TYR A 292 -11.04 1.43 -1.93
CA TYR A 292 -10.19 2.07 -0.94
C TYR A 292 -10.28 3.60 -1.02
N GLU A 293 -10.13 4.18 -2.21
CA GLU A 293 -10.21 5.63 -2.40
C GLU A 293 -11.58 6.18 -2.07
N TYR A 294 -12.64 5.49 -2.53
CA TYR A 294 -14.02 5.95 -2.36
C TYR A 294 -14.47 5.96 -0.90
N PHE A 295 -14.18 4.90 -0.15
CA PHE A 295 -14.59 4.78 1.26
C PHE A 295 -13.56 5.39 2.23
N GLY A 296 -12.34 5.68 1.80
CA GLY A 296 -11.25 6.17 2.66
C GLY A 296 -10.76 5.17 3.71
N GLU A 297 -11.14 3.88 3.57
CA GLU A 297 -10.82 2.85 4.54
C GLU A 297 -10.11 1.67 3.87
N PHE A 298 -8.87 1.42 4.30
CA PHE A 298 -8.03 0.33 3.78
C PHE A 298 -8.73 -1.04 3.78
N LYS A 299 -9.51 -1.32 4.83
CA LYS A 299 -10.27 -2.59 4.93
C LYS A 299 -11.22 -2.83 3.76
N MET A 300 -11.63 -1.79 3.02
CA MET A 300 -12.54 -1.95 1.87
C MET A 300 -11.82 -2.59 0.68
N ALA A 301 -10.52 -2.34 0.50
CA ALA A 301 -9.74 -3.06 -0.49
C ALA A 301 -9.62 -4.55 -0.13
N VAL A 302 -9.28 -4.85 1.13
CA VAL A 302 -9.21 -6.23 1.63
C VAL A 302 -10.55 -6.96 1.50
N PHE A 303 -11.66 -6.25 1.72
CA PHE A 303 -12.99 -6.82 1.61
C PHE A 303 -13.40 -7.16 0.17
N VAL A 304 -12.96 -6.37 -0.79
CA VAL A 304 -13.20 -6.62 -2.22
C VAL A 304 -12.34 -7.76 -2.76
N HIS A 305 -11.12 -7.92 -2.19
CA HIS A 305 -10.20 -9.01 -2.55
C HIS A 305 -10.76 -10.36 -2.12
#